data_f14a467fbf2bed6637a16c99883f2bb5
#
_entry.id   f14a467fbf2bed6637a16c99883f2bb5
#
_cell.length_a   1.000
_cell.length_b   1.000
_cell.length_c   1.000
_cell.angle_alpha   90.00
_cell.angle_beta   90.00
_cell.angle_gamma   90.00
#
_symmetry.space_group_name_H-M   'P 1'
#
loop_
_entity.id
_entity.type
_entity.pdbx_description
1 polymer ?
#
loop_
_entity_poly.entity_id
_entity_poly.type
_entity_poly.pdbx_seq_one_letter_code
_entity_poly.pdbx_strand_id
1 'polypeptide(L)'
;LYTNYQPNLGNPLPLIREQLLKIYKEHPGLQVASVTTTGYGEELVKNAFRCDYGLVETVAHFTAAKYFMPDVDFIIDIGGQDMKCFKIEDGAISNIFLNEACSSGCGSFLQTFAQALGYDVKKFAALGLFADRPVDLGSRCTVFMNSSVKQAQKDGASIENISAGLSISVVKNALYKVIRASSPEELGRKIVVQGGTFYNEAVLRAFEKEMGVEVIRPDIAGLMGAYGAALYGLRQSSKAHRTASGMMSRQELEAFEQKVVSVKCGGCGNHCQLTVNTFADGRKYISGNRCDKPVTGKSADNSLNLYAYKQELLASYKPVPGKRGSIGI
;
A
#
# COMPACT_ATOMS: atom_id res chain seq x y z
N LEU A 1 -11.93 -20.03 8.26
CA LEU A 1 -11.08 -18.86 8.03
C LEU A 1 -11.76 -17.62 8.59
N TYR A 2 -11.13 -16.93 9.55
CA TYR A 2 -11.62 -15.64 10.03
C TYR A 2 -11.04 -14.54 9.15
N THR A 3 -11.89 -13.66 8.64
CA THR A 3 -11.49 -12.49 7.84
C THR A 3 -12.19 -11.24 8.34
N ASN A 4 -11.49 -10.12 8.35
CA ASN A 4 -12.05 -8.82 8.67
C ASN A 4 -11.41 -7.75 7.78
N TYR A 5 -12.24 -6.98 7.09
CA TYR A 5 -11.82 -5.89 6.21
C TYR A 5 -12.62 -4.63 6.55
N GLN A 6 -11.96 -3.67 7.18
CA GLN A 6 -12.60 -2.41 7.60
C GLN A 6 -11.62 -1.25 7.68
N PRO A 7 -12.10 0.00 7.60
CA PRO A 7 -11.27 1.19 7.75
C PRO A 7 -10.67 1.28 9.15
N ASN A 8 -9.40 1.65 9.26
CA ASN A 8 -8.70 1.87 10.54
C ASN A 8 -8.68 3.33 11.00
N LEU A 9 -9.22 4.25 10.21
CA LEU A 9 -9.31 5.69 10.50
C LEU A 9 -7.98 6.33 10.91
N GLY A 10 -6.85 5.78 10.41
CA GLY A 10 -5.51 6.26 10.73
C GLY A 10 -4.94 5.76 12.08
N ASN A 11 -5.70 4.98 12.86
CA ASN A 11 -5.24 4.38 14.11
C ASN A 11 -5.54 2.88 14.15
N PRO A 12 -4.61 2.02 13.71
CA PRO A 12 -4.86 0.59 13.59
C PRO A 12 -4.89 -0.17 14.92
N LEU A 13 -4.17 0.30 15.96
CA LEU A 13 -3.97 -0.50 17.18
C LEU A 13 -5.25 -0.82 17.95
N PRO A 14 -6.15 0.14 18.22
CA PRO A 14 -7.40 -0.17 18.92
C PRO A 14 -8.25 -1.19 18.17
N LEU A 15 -8.33 -1.04 16.86
CA LEU A 15 -9.09 -1.92 15.99
C LEU A 15 -8.54 -3.36 16.00
N ILE A 16 -7.22 -3.50 15.83
CA ILE A 16 -6.56 -4.81 15.84
C ILE A 16 -6.74 -5.47 17.21
N ARG A 17 -6.55 -4.72 18.30
CA ARG A 17 -6.79 -5.21 19.66
C ARG A 17 -8.22 -5.75 19.84
N GLU A 18 -9.20 -4.98 19.40
CA GLU A 18 -10.62 -5.39 19.47
C GLU A 18 -10.86 -6.71 18.71
N GLN A 19 -10.33 -6.82 17.48
CA GLN A 19 -10.49 -8.02 16.67
C GLN A 19 -9.76 -9.23 17.28
N LEU A 20 -8.56 -9.06 17.84
CA LEU A 20 -7.84 -10.13 18.53
C LEU A 20 -8.60 -10.62 19.77
N LEU A 21 -9.13 -9.69 20.57
CA LEU A 21 -9.95 -10.04 21.75
C LEU A 21 -11.24 -10.76 21.35
N LYS A 22 -11.87 -10.35 20.25
CA LYS A 22 -13.02 -11.04 19.67
C LYS A 22 -12.68 -12.47 19.29
N ILE A 23 -11.58 -12.69 18.58
CA ILE A 23 -11.10 -14.02 18.19
C ILE A 23 -10.87 -14.92 19.42
N TYR A 24 -10.19 -14.42 20.44
CA TYR A 24 -9.97 -15.17 21.68
C TYR A 24 -11.27 -15.47 22.45
N LYS A 25 -12.28 -14.59 22.36
CA LYS A 25 -13.59 -14.81 22.95
C LYS A 25 -14.38 -15.90 22.20
N GLU A 26 -14.34 -15.88 20.89
CA GLU A 26 -15.06 -16.84 20.03
C GLU A 26 -14.38 -18.22 20.01
N HIS A 27 -13.05 -18.24 20.25
CA HIS A 27 -12.22 -19.45 20.25
C HIS A 27 -11.37 -19.58 21.52
N PRO A 28 -11.95 -19.90 22.69
CA PRO A 28 -11.22 -19.90 23.97
C PRO A 28 -10.01 -20.84 24.05
N GLY A 29 -9.97 -21.89 23.21
CA GLY A 29 -8.86 -22.86 23.14
C GLY A 29 -7.83 -22.55 22.05
N LEU A 30 -7.91 -21.38 21.39
CA LEU A 30 -7.04 -21.04 20.28
C LEU A 30 -5.59 -20.91 20.73
N GLN A 31 -4.70 -21.66 20.08
CA GLN A 31 -3.26 -21.50 20.16
C GLN A 31 -2.77 -20.82 18.87
N VAL A 32 -2.16 -19.64 19.04
CA VAL A 32 -1.60 -18.89 17.92
C VAL A 32 -0.19 -19.38 17.65
N ALA A 33 0.05 -19.98 16.51
CA ALA A 33 1.36 -20.50 16.13
C ALA A 33 2.31 -19.42 15.63
N SER A 34 1.79 -18.44 14.88
CA SER A 34 2.55 -17.28 14.42
C SER A 34 1.65 -16.11 14.06
N VAL A 35 2.20 -14.89 14.16
CA VAL A 35 1.55 -13.66 13.75
C VAL A 35 2.50 -12.88 12.86
N THR A 36 2.03 -12.49 11.68
CA THR A 36 2.78 -11.69 10.72
C THR A 36 2.01 -10.42 10.40
N THR A 37 2.71 -9.30 10.42
CA THR A 37 2.19 -7.98 10.05
C THR A 37 2.72 -7.55 8.70
N THR A 38 1.96 -6.71 7.98
CA THR A 38 2.37 -6.13 6.69
C THR A 38 1.70 -4.77 6.47
N GLY A 39 2.15 -4.04 5.45
CA GLY A 39 1.64 -2.71 5.10
C GLY A 39 2.31 -1.58 5.86
N TYR A 40 1.85 -0.35 5.67
CA TYR A 40 2.47 0.85 6.27
C TYR A 40 2.53 0.85 7.81
N GLY A 41 1.61 0.13 8.47
CA GLY A 41 1.56 -0.03 9.93
C GLY A 41 2.35 -1.21 10.46
N GLU A 42 3.04 -1.96 9.61
CA GLU A 42 3.72 -3.21 9.94
C GLU A 42 4.54 -3.15 11.23
N GLU A 43 5.53 -2.27 11.26
CA GLU A 43 6.45 -2.16 12.39
C GLU A 43 5.77 -1.66 13.68
N LEU A 44 4.80 -0.73 13.56
CA LEU A 44 4.04 -0.26 14.71
C LEU A 44 3.25 -1.42 15.35
N VAL A 45 2.51 -2.16 14.53
CA VAL A 45 1.66 -3.28 14.99
C VAL A 45 2.51 -4.42 15.55
N LYS A 46 3.60 -4.76 14.85
CA LYS A 46 4.55 -5.76 15.28
C LYS A 46 5.12 -5.44 16.66
N ASN A 47 5.57 -4.20 16.85
CA ASN A 47 6.12 -3.77 18.12
C ASN A 47 5.05 -3.66 19.21
N ALA A 48 3.86 -3.17 18.90
CA ALA A 48 2.77 -3.03 19.87
C ALA A 48 2.35 -4.38 20.46
N PHE A 49 2.06 -5.36 19.61
CA PHE A 49 1.49 -6.64 20.02
C PHE A 49 2.50 -7.79 20.09
N ARG A 50 3.80 -7.53 19.92
CA ARG A 50 4.88 -8.53 19.90
C ARG A 50 4.66 -9.60 18.81
N CYS A 51 4.25 -9.17 17.62
CA CYS A 51 4.06 -10.11 16.52
C CYS A 51 5.40 -10.73 16.08
N ASP A 52 5.37 -11.97 15.62
CA ASP A 52 6.57 -12.74 15.33
C ASP A 52 7.35 -12.24 14.12
N TYR A 53 6.61 -11.82 13.08
CA TYR A 53 7.21 -11.40 11.81
C TYR A 53 6.58 -10.08 11.32
N GLY A 54 7.41 -9.27 10.69
CA GLY A 54 7.01 -8.21 9.79
C GLY A 54 7.36 -8.60 8.36
N LEU A 55 6.51 -8.30 7.42
CA LEU A 55 6.72 -8.63 6.02
C LEU A 55 6.45 -7.43 5.13
N VAL A 56 7.43 -7.08 4.31
CA VAL A 56 7.27 -6.02 3.31
C VAL A 56 6.05 -6.31 2.44
N GLU A 57 5.22 -5.31 2.26
CA GLU A 57 3.92 -5.40 1.59
C GLU A 57 4.00 -6.02 0.19
N THR A 58 5.00 -5.64 -0.61
CA THR A 58 5.25 -6.21 -1.94
C THR A 58 5.42 -7.73 -1.90
N VAL A 59 6.16 -8.23 -0.91
CA VAL A 59 6.39 -9.67 -0.75
C VAL A 59 5.11 -10.38 -0.28
N ALA A 60 4.32 -9.74 0.57
CA ALA A 60 3.05 -10.28 1.01
C ALA A 60 2.08 -10.43 -0.16
N HIS A 61 1.89 -9.37 -0.94
CA HIS A 61 1.02 -9.37 -2.12
C HIS A 61 1.46 -10.39 -3.17
N PHE A 62 2.76 -10.46 -3.47
CA PHE A 62 3.31 -11.45 -4.38
C PHE A 62 3.10 -12.89 -3.88
N THR A 63 3.33 -13.14 -2.58
CA THR A 63 3.15 -14.47 -1.98
C THR A 63 1.70 -14.94 -2.10
N ALA A 64 0.74 -14.04 -1.87
CA ALA A 64 -0.68 -14.35 -2.03
C ALA A 64 -1.06 -14.60 -3.50
N ALA A 65 -0.65 -13.72 -4.41
CA ALA A 65 -0.96 -13.87 -5.83
C ALA A 65 -0.42 -15.19 -6.39
N LYS A 66 0.81 -15.55 -6.05
CA LYS A 66 1.44 -16.82 -6.45
C LYS A 66 0.74 -18.06 -5.87
N TYR A 67 0.04 -17.93 -4.75
CA TYR A 67 -0.77 -19.02 -4.21
C TYR A 67 -2.00 -19.30 -5.08
N PHE A 68 -2.67 -18.25 -5.59
CA PHE A 68 -3.85 -18.38 -6.47
C PHE A 68 -3.47 -18.70 -7.90
N MET A 69 -2.35 -18.18 -8.37
CA MET A 69 -1.82 -18.40 -9.73
C MET A 69 -0.30 -18.60 -9.65
N PRO A 70 0.18 -19.85 -9.56
CA PRO A 70 1.62 -20.16 -9.41
C PRO A 70 2.51 -19.63 -10.53
N ASP A 71 1.96 -19.51 -11.74
CA ASP A 71 2.61 -19.07 -12.95
C ASP A 71 2.13 -17.68 -13.42
N VAL A 72 1.79 -16.79 -12.45
CA VAL A 72 1.38 -15.42 -12.70
C VAL A 72 2.46 -14.62 -13.44
N ASP A 73 2.06 -13.88 -14.49
CA ASP A 73 2.94 -12.99 -15.26
C ASP A 73 2.95 -11.57 -14.69
N PHE A 74 1.78 -11.09 -14.22
CA PHE A 74 1.63 -9.73 -13.75
C PHE A 74 0.64 -9.64 -12.58
N ILE A 75 0.95 -8.79 -11.62
CA ILE A 75 0.09 -8.53 -10.47
C ILE A 75 -0.22 -7.04 -10.43
N ILE A 76 -1.50 -6.70 -10.28
CA ILE A 76 -1.95 -5.33 -10.14
C ILE A 76 -2.72 -5.19 -8.84
N ASP A 77 -2.15 -4.45 -7.93
CA ASP A 77 -2.75 -4.11 -6.65
C ASP A 77 -3.19 -2.65 -6.67
N ILE A 78 -4.50 -2.42 -6.53
CA ILE A 78 -5.06 -1.08 -6.42
C ILE A 78 -5.76 -0.96 -5.08
N GLY A 79 -5.09 -0.29 -4.16
CA GLY A 79 -5.59 0.03 -2.83
C GLY A 79 -6.53 1.22 -2.82
N GLY A 80 -6.81 1.73 -1.62
CA GLY A 80 -7.60 2.94 -1.43
C GLY A 80 -6.86 4.22 -1.82
N GLN A 81 -5.54 4.27 -1.62
CA GLN A 81 -4.73 5.49 -1.80
C GLN A 81 -3.48 5.29 -2.65
N ASP A 82 -3.07 4.06 -2.86
CA ASP A 82 -1.87 3.71 -3.60
C ASP A 82 -2.14 2.59 -4.61
N MET A 83 -1.20 2.39 -5.48
CA MET A 83 -1.21 1.35 -6.50
C MET A 83 0.19 0.76 -6.60
N LYS A 84 0.25 -0.57 -6.62
CA LYS A 84 1.48 -1.34 -6.77
C LYS A 84 1.28 -2.38 -7.86
N CYS A 85 2.16 -2.40 -8.83
CA CYS A 85 2.10 -3.39 -9.90
C CYS A 85 3.43 -4.11 -10.00
N PHE A 86 3.40 -5.41 -10.25
CA PHE A 86 4.58 -6.26 -10.27
C PHE A 86 4.64 -7.06 -11.56
N LYS A 87 5.73 -6.94 -12.29
CA LYS A 87 6.06 -7.85 -13.38
C LYS A 87 6.80 -9.05 -12.84
N ILE A 88 6.39 -10.24 -13.25
CA ILE A 88 6.95 -11.51 -12.79
C ILE A 88 7.63 -12.19 -13.97
N GLU A 89 8.89 -12.55 -13.80
CA GLU A 89 9.69 -13.29 -14.77
C GLU A 89 10.44 -14.38 -14.02
N ASP A 90 10.46 -15.59 -14.54
CA ASP A 90 11.09 -16.76 -13.94
C ASP A 90 10.64 -17.03 -12.48
N GLY A 91 9.38 -16.70 -12.18
CA GLY A 91 8.79 -16.91 -10.87
C GLY A 91 9.26 -15.94 -9.77
N ALA A 92 9.92 -14.85 -10.15
CA ALA A 92 10.39 -13.77 -9.28
C ALA A 92 9.90 -12.38 -9.77
N ILE A 93 9.85 -11.41 -8.88
CA ILE A 93 9.53 -10.03 -9.25
C ILE A 93 10.71 -9.45 -10.02
N SER A 94 10.52 -9.15 -11.31
CA SER A 94 11.52 -8.51 -12.19
C SER A 94 11.41 -7.00 -12.19
N ASN A 95 10.20 -6.45 -12.03
CA ASN A 95 9.99 -5.00 -11.98
C ASN A 95 8.81 -4.65 -11.06
N ILE A 96 8.88 -3.44 -10.46
CA ILE A 96 7.85 -2.89 -9.58
C ILE A 96 7.49 -1.49 -10.08
N PHE A 97 6.20 -1.24 -10.25
CA PHE A 97 5.65 0.05 -10.60
C PHE A 97 4.81 0.56 -9.44
N LEU A 98 5.09 1.77 -8.98
CA LEU A 98 4.47 2.34 -7.78
C LEU A 98 3.79 3.68 -8.10
N ASN A 99 2.62 3.88 -7.52
CA ASN A 99 1.99 5.19 -7.42
C ASN A 99 1.51 5.41 -5.98
N GLU A 100 2.37 5.99 -5.18
CA GLU A 100 2.10 6.32 -3.77
C GLU A 100 1.82 7.81 -3.56
N ALA A 101 2.14 8.63 -4.56
CA ALA A 101 2.05 10.09 -4.46
C ALA A 101 0.67 10.66 -4.87
N CYS A 102 -0.14 9.88 -5.58
CA CYS A 102 -1.40 10.38 -6.14
C CYS A 102 -2.50 9.33 -6.04
N SER A 103 -3.57 9.67 -5.34
CA SER A 103 -4.77 8.81 -5.22
C SER A 103 -5.59 8.71 -6.52
N SER A 104 -5.22 9.47 -7.56
CA SER A 104 -5.86 9.37 -8.89
C SER A 104 -5.68 7.95 -9.45
N GLY A 105 -6.78 7.27 -9.67
CA GLY A 105 -6.78 5.88 -10.09
C GLY A 105 -6.86 4.87 -8.95
N CYS A 106 -7.02 5.30 -7.69
CA CYS A 106 -7.19 4.43 -6.52
C CYS A 106 -8.63 4.47 -6.00
N GLY A 107 -8.96 3.63 -5.03
CA GLY A 107 -10.32 3.50 -4.50
C GLY A 107 -10.89 4.80 -3.91
N SER A 108 -10.07 5.61 -3.23
CA SER A 108 -10.50 6.90 -2.67
C SER A 108 -10.92 7.91 -3.73
N PHE A 109 -10.34 7.85 -4.92
CA PHE A 109 -10.77 8.64 -6.07
C PHE A 109 -12.22 8.33 -6.45
N LEU A 110 -12.56 7.04 -6.63
CA LEU A 110 -13.92 6.60 -6.94
C LEU A 110 -14.90 6.93 -5.81
N GLN A 111 -14.49 6.74 -4.55
CA GLN A 111 -15.30 7.07 -3.38
C GLN A 111 -15.62 8.56 -3.32
N THR A 112 -14.65 9.43 -3.59
CA THR A 112 -14.84 10.88 -3.58
C THR A 112 -15.89 11.30 -4.62
N PHE A 113 -15.83 10.74 -5.83
CA PHE A 113 -16.81 11.06 -6.88
C PHE A 113 -18.19 10.48 -6.58
N ALA A 114 -18.26 9.25 -6.07
CA ALA A 114 -19.53 8.66 -5.66
C ALA A 114 -20.23 9.53 -4.61
N GLN A 115 -19.51 9.95 -3.56
CA GLN A 115 -20.04 10.83 -2.51
C GLN A 115 -20.43 12.20 -3.04
N ALA A 116 -19.62 12.82 -3.91
CA ALA A 116 -19.93 14.11 -4.52
C ALA A 116 -21.19 14.07 -5.40
N LEU A 117 -21.50 12.90 -5.95
CA LEU A 117 -22.71 12.67 -6.76
C LEU A 117 -23.90 12.15 -5.93
N GLY A 118 -23.73 12.00 -4.60
CA GLY A 118 -24.79 11.58 -3.66
C GLY A 118 -25.03 10.07 -3.61
N TYR A 119 -24.04 9.25 -3.98
CA TYR A 119 -24.15 7.80 -4.01
C TYR A 119 -23.24 7.13 -2.99
N ASP A 120 -23.67 5.98 -2.47
CA ASP A 120 -22.80 5.00 -1.86
C ASP A 120 -21.85 4.41 -2.92
N VAL A 121 -20.59 4.15 -2.54
CA VAL A 121 -19.55 3.71 -3.49
C VAL A 121 -19.88 2.37 -4.16
N LYS A 122 -20.50 1.42 -3.44
CA LYS A 122 -20.89 0.12 -4.01
C LYS A 122 -22.06 0.26 -5.00
N LYS A 123 -23.04 1.08 -4.64
CA LYS A 123 -24.16 1.39 -5.54
C LYS A 123 -23.68 2.11 -6.79
N PHE A 124 -22.80 3.08 -6.63
CA PHE A 124 -22.20 3.81 -7.73
C PHE A 124 -21.41 2.88 -8.68
N ALA A 125 -20.63 1.97 -8.13
CA ALA A 125 -19.90 0.95 -8.88
C ALA A 125 -20.83 0.05 -9.70
N ALA A 126 -21.93 -0.43 -9.08
CA ALA A 126 -22.92 -1.28 -9.74
C ALA A 126 -23.59 -0.57 -10.93
N LEU A 127 -23.90 0.74 -10.78
CA LEU A 127 -24.48 1.54 -11.87
C LEU A 127 -23.58 1.56 -13.10
N GLY A 128 -22.27 1.64 -12.93
CA GLY A 128 -21.29 1.67 -14.04
C GLY A 128 -21.33 0.45 -14.97
N LEU A 129 -21.88 -0.69 -14.50
CA LEU A 129 -22.06 -1.89 -15.33
C LEU A 129 -23.20 -1.73 -16.36
N PHE A 130 -24.13 -0.82 -16.14
CA PHE A 130 -25.29 -0.58 -17.00
C PHE A 130 -25.12 0.62 -17.94
N ALA A 131 -23.87 1.14 -18.07
CA ALA A 131 -23.56 2.22 -18.98
C ALA A 131 -23.71 1.78 -20.43
N ASP A 132 -24.51 2.51 -21.20
CA ASP A 132 -24.66 2.32 -22.65
C ASP A 132 -23.62 3.12 -23.46
N ARG A 133 -23.19 4.27 -22.91
CA ARG A 133 -22.22 5.16 -23.53
C ARG A 133 -21.31 5.78 -22.47
N PRO A 134 -20.30 5.05 -21.96
CA PRO A 134 -19.37 5.56 -20.97
C PRO A 134 -18.72 6.86 -21.38
N VAL A 135 -18.67 7.85 -20.49
CA VAL A 135 -18.04 9.14 -20.76
C VAL A 135 -16.53 8.96 -20.86
N ASP A 136 -15.92 9.48 -21.92
CA ASP A 136 -14.45 9.50 -22.00
C ASP A 136 -13.90 10.64 -21.12
N LEU A 137 -13.46 10.29 -19.93
CA LEU A 137 -12.87 11.22 -18.96
C LEU A 137 -11.33 11.26 -19.06
N GLY A 138 -10.74 10.38 -19.89
CA GLY A 138 -9.30 10.22 -19.98
C GLY A 138 -8.67 9.72 -18.67
N SER A 139 -7.37 9.96 -18.49
CA SER A 139 -6.61 9.61 -17.28
C SER A 139 -6.00 10.85 -16.65
N ARG A 140 -6.84 11.72 -16.07
CA ARG A 140 -6.42 12.99 -15.47
C ARG A 140 -6.32 12.88 -13.95
N CYS A 141 -5.60 13.82 -13.30
CA CYS A 141 -5.61 13.89 -11.85
C CYS A 141 -7.01 14.31 -11.34
N THR A 142 -7.31 14.03 -10.08
CA THR A 142 -8.61 14.24 -9.43
C THR A 142 -9.11 15.68 -9.57
N VAL A 143 -8.22 16.67 -9.52
CA VAL A 143 -8.58 18.10 -9.64
C VAL A 143 -9.17 18.40 -11.01
N PHE A 144 -8.49 18.00 -12.08
CA PHE A 144 -8.98 18.20 -13.44
C PHE A 144 -10.17 17.29 -13.77
N MET A 145 -10.23 16.11 -13.19
CA MET A 145 -11.35 15.19 -13.36
C MET A 145 -12.66 15.77 -12.85
N ASN A 146 -12.63 16.55 -11.76
CA ASN A 146 -13.82 17.24 -11.25
C ASN A 146 -14.48 18.15 -12.31
N SER A 147 -13.68 18.90 -13.06
CA SER A 147 -14.20 19.74 -14.15
C SER A 147 -14.78 18.90 -15.28
N SER A 148 -14.14 17.79 -15.63
CA SER A 148 -14.64 16.88 -16.68
C SER A 148 -15.95 16.20 -16.29
N VAL A 149 -16.09 15.75 -15.05
CA VAL A 149 -17.34 15.17 -14.53
C VAL A 149 -18.46 16.21 -14.50
N LYS A 150 -18.19 17.43 -14.02
CA LYS A 150 -19.19 18.51 -14.05
C LYS A 150 -19.62 18.88 -15.47
N GLN A 151 -18.69 18.86 -16.43
CA GLN A 151 -19.03 19.08 -17.82
C GLN A 151 -19.91 17.96 -18.36
N ALA A 152 -19.56 16.70 -18.12
CA ALA A 152 -20.39 15.57 -18.51
C ALA A 152 -21.82 15.64 -17.97
N GLN A 153 -21.98 16.07 -16.69
CA GLN A 153 -23.31 16.31 -16.12
C GLN A 153 -24.08 17.41 -16.85
N LYS A 154 -23.43 18.52 -17.21
CA LYS A 154 -24.06 19.63 -17.98
C LYS A 154 -24.46 19.17 -19.38
N ASP A 155 -23.69 18.29 -19.97
CA ASP A 155 -23.95 17.71 -21.29
C ASP A 155 -25.02 16.59 -21.24
N GLY A 156 -25.60 16.33 -20.07
CA GLY A 156 -26.70 15.37 -19.89
C GLY A 156 -26.28 13.90 -19.78
N ALA A 157 -25.01 13.63 -19.49
CA ALA A 157 -24.57 12.24 -19.27
C ALA A 157 -25.24 11.62 -18.05
N SER A 158 -25.67 10.37 -18.17
CA SER A 158 -26.28 9.63 -17.08
C SER A 158 -25.23 9.27 -16.00
N ILE A 159 -25.69 8.96 -14.80
CA ILE A 159 -24.80 8.56 -13.69
C ILE A 159 -24.08 7.24 -14.01
N GLU A 160 -24.75 6.32 -14.70
CA GLU A 160 -24.18 5.07 -15.18
C GLU A 160 -22.98 5.35 -16.09
N ASN A 161 -23.16 6.25 -17.04
CA ASN A 161 -22.12 6.61 -18.01
C ASN A 161 -20.94 7.34 -17.36
N ILE A 162 -21.19 8.16 -16.33
CA ILE A 162 -20.14 8.83 -15.55
C ILE A 162 -19.40 7.80 -14.67
N SER A 163 -20.10 6.88 -14.00
CA SER A 163 -19.49 5.84 -13.18
C SER A 163 -18.59 4.92 -13.99
N ALA A 164 -19.06 4.49 -15.16
CA ALA A 164 -18.25 3.70 -16.09
C ALA A 164 -17.03 4.45 -16.58
N GLY A 165 -17.19 5.73 -16.95
CA GLY A 165 -16.10 6.60 -17.40
C GLY A 165 -15.01 6.78 -16.34
N LEU A 166 -15.40 6.94 -15.06
CA LEU A 166 -14.46 6.99 -13.94
C LEU A 166 -13.74 5.67 -13.72
N SER A 167 -14.45 4.53 -13.84
CA SER A 167 -13.86 3.19 -13.74
C SER A 167 -12.83 2.93 -14.85
N ILE A 168 -13.16 3.31 -16.08
CA ILE A 168 -12.23 3.27 -17.24
C ILE A 168 -11.01 4.17 -17.00
N SER A 169 -11.22 5.36 -16.42
CA SER A 169 -10.14 6.29 -16.09
C SER A 169 -9.15 5.70 -15.08
N VAL A 170 -9.62 4.95 -14.08
CA VAL A 170 -8.76 4.20 -13.13
C VAL A 170 -7.87 3.23 -13.89
N VAL A 171 -8.45 2.44 -14.77
CA VAL A 171 -7.73 1.44 -15.57
C VAL A 171 -6.69 2.10 -16.49
N LYS A 172 -7.09 3.13 -17.23
CA LYS A 172 -6.16 3.89 -18.09
C LYS A 172 -5.02 4.51 -17.30
N ASN A 173 -5.27 4.96 -16.08
CA ASN A 173 -4.23 5.50 -15.21
C ASN A 173 -3.24 4.40 -14.79
N ALA A 174 -3.74 3.23 -14.40
CA ALA A 174 -2.90 2.08 -14.05
C ALA A 174 -2.01 1.67 -15.21
N LEU A 175 -2.60 1.41 -16.37
CA LEU A 175 -1.89 0.85 -17.52
C LEU A 175 -0.92 1.86 -18.14
N TYR A 176 -1.40 3.07 -18.43
CA TYR A 176 -0.64 3.99 -19.29
C TYR A 176 0.17 5.04 -18.53
N LYS A 177 -0.11 5.27 -17.24
CA LYS A 177 0.66 6.24 -16.44
C LYS A 177 1.55 5.60 -15.41
N VAL A 178 1.07 4.56 -14.72
CA VAL A 178 1.85 3.88 -13.67
C VAL A 178 2.74 2.82 -14.30
N ILE A 179 2.16 1.86 -14.99
CA ILE A 179 2.90 0.77 -15.65
C ILE A 179 3.63 1.28 -16.89
N ARG A 180 3.02 2.22 -17.62
CA ARG A 180 3.50 2.78 -18.88
C ARG A 180 3.61 1.73 -19.97
N ALA A 181 2.67 0.80 -19.98
CA ALA A 181 2.59 -0.23 -21.01
C ALA A 181 2.33 0.42 -22.38
N SER A 182 3.08 0.00 -23.39
CA SER A 182 2.86 0.40 -24.79
C SER A 182 1.74 -0.40 -25.41
N SER A 183 1.53 -1.63 -24.95
CA SER A 183 0.42 -2.48 -25.35
C SER A 183 0.00 -3.42 -24.21
N PRO A 184 -1.23 -3.95 -24.24
CA PRO A 184 -1.71 -4.91 -23.25
C PRO A 184 -0.87 -6.20 -23.19
N GLU A 185 -0.30 -6.63 -24.30
CA GLU A 185 0.48 -7.86 -24.41
C GLU A 185 1.76 -7.83 -23.54
N GLU A 186 2.28 -6.63 -23.21
CA GLU A 186 3.46 -6.46 -22.35
C GLU A 186 3.23 -6.97 -20.92
N LEU A 187 1.97 -7.06 -20.48
CA LEU A 187 1.63 -7.57 -19.16
C LEU A 187 1.51 -9.10 -19.12
N GLY A 188 1.58 -9.77 -20.28
CA GLY A 188 1.31 -11.20 -20.35
C GLY A 188 -0.19 -11.53 -20.32
N ARG A 189 -0.52 -12.80 -20.06
CA ARG A 189 -1.91 -13.28 -20.05
C ARG A 189 -2.38 -13.78 -18.70
N LYS A 190 -1.47 -14.07 -17.79
CA LYS A 190 -1.75 -14.61 -16.45
C LYS A 190 -1.66 -13.50 -15.44
N ILE A 191 -2.76 -12.75 -15.33
CA ILE A 191 -2.82 -11.52 -14.52
C ILE A 191 -3.68 -11.75 -13.29
N VAL A 192 -3.12 -11.44 -12.12
CA VAL A 192 -3.86 -11.36 -10.86
C VAL A 192 -4.11 -9.91 -10.50
N VAL A 193 -5.38 -9.57 -10.29
CA VAL A 193 -5.78 -8.25 -9.79
C VAL A 193 -6.23 -8.35 -8.34
N GLN A 194 -5.81 -7.39 -7.52
CA GLN A 194 -6.04 -7.38 -6.08
C GLN A 194 -6.13 -5.96 -5.54
N GLY A 195 -6.38 -5.82 -4.24
CA GLY A 195 -6.68 -4.55 -3.59
C GLY A 195 -8.17 -4.25 -3.55
N GLY A 196 -8.58 -3.40 -2.61
CA GLY A 196 -9.99 -3.10 -2.34
C GLY A 196 -10.73 -2.46 -3.51
N THR A 197 -10.02 -1.80 -4.41
CA THR A 197 -10.60 -1.15 -5.60
C THR A 197 -11.19 -2.18 -6.58
N PHE A 198 -10.64 -3.39 -6.64
CA PHE A 198 -11.17 -4.45 -7.51
C PHE A 198 -12.45 -5.12 -7.01
N TYR A 199 -12.96 -4.76 -5.82
CA TYR A 199 -14.34 -5.07 -5.45
C TYR A 199 -15.37 -4.26 -6.26
N ASN A 200 -14.94 -3.24 -6.98
CA ASN A 200 -15.73 -2.53 -7.95
C ASN A 200 -15.77 -3.32 -9.28
N GLU A 201 -16.91 -3.95 -9.56
CA GLU A 201 -17.10 -4.76 -10.77
C GLU A 201 -16.94 -3.96 -12.06
N ALA A 202 -17.28 -2.67 -12.06
CA ALA A 202 -17.10 -1.82 -13.23
C ALA A 202 -15.61 -1.56 -13.53
N VAL A 203 -14.76 -1.47 -12.50
CA VAL A 203 -13.29 -1.40 -12.67
C VAL A 203 -12.74 -2.72 -13.20
N LEU A 204 -13.17 -3.84 -12.62
CA LEU A 204 -12.75 -5.17 -13.08
C LEU A 204 -13.10 -5.36 -14.56
N ARG A 205 -14.36 -5.09 -14.91
CA ARG A 205 -14.82 -5.23 -16.30
C ARG A 205 -14.13 -4.27 -17.26
N ALA A 206 -13.89 -3.02 -16.84
CA ALA A 206 -13.14 -2.05 -17.64
C ALA A 206 -11.71 -2.55 -17.88
N PHE A 207 -11.10 -3.17 -16.87
CA PHE A 207 -9.74 -3.71 -16.98
C PHE A 207 -9.68 -4.87 -17.99
N GLU A 208 -10.59 -5.84 -17.90
CA GLU A 208 -10.68 -6.97 -18.84
C GLU A 208 -10.90 -6.51 -20.28
N LYS A 209 -11.78 -5.50 -20.45
CA LYS A 209 -12.04 -4.92 -21.79
C LYS A 209 -10.80 -4.23 -22.37
N GLU A 210 -10.10 -3.45 -21.56
CA GLU A 210 -8.90 -2.71 -22.02
C GLU A 210 -7.74 -3.67 -22.33
N MET A 211 -7.60 -4.74 -21.53
CA MET A 211 -6.55 -5.74 -21.70
C MET A 211 -6.88 -6.80 -22.75
N GLY A 212 -8.15 -7.01 -23.08
CA GLY A 212 -8.58 -8.08 -23.97
C GLY A 212 -8.37 -9.49 -23.42
N VAL A 213 -8.16 -9.63 -22.11
CA VAL A 213 -7.96 -10.91 -21.40
C VAL A 213 -8.80 -10.94 -20.13
N GLU A 214 -9.20 -12.15 -19.72
CA GLU A 214 -9.74 -12.36 -18.38
C GLU A 214 -8.63 -12.30 -17.34
N VAL A 215 -8.94 -11.71 -16.20
CA VAL A 215 -7.99 -11.60 -15.07
C VAL A 215 -8.51 -12.38 -13.86
N ILE A 216 -7.60 -12.88 -13.05
CA ILE A 216 -7.98 -13.54 -11.79
C ILE A 216 -8.07 -12.49 -10.69
N ARG A 217 -9.28 -12.35 -10.15
CA ARG A 217 -9.55 -11.60 -8.93
C ARG A 217 -9.97 -12.58 -7.82
N PRO A 218 -9.10 -12.85 -6.84
CA PRO A 218 -9.49 -13.66 -5.68
C PRO A 218 -10.64 -13.00 -4.90
N ASP A 219 -11.52 -13.82 -4.30
CA ASP A 219 -12.63 -13.30 -3.46
C ASP A 219 -12.16 -12.44 -2.30
N ILE A 220 -10.92 -12.67 -1.85
CA ILE A 220 -10.24 -11.90 -0.80
C ILE A 220 -9.35 -10.77 -1.34
N ALA A 221 -9.69 -10.22 -2.51
CA ALA A 221 -8.84 -9.22 -3.21
C ALA A 221 -8.34 -8.10 -2.29
N GLY A 222 -9.16 -7.57 -1.38
CA GLY A 222 -8.77 -6.54 -0.42
C GLY A 222 -7.94 -7.05 0.78
N LEU A 223 -7.79 -8.37 0.93
CA LEU A 223 -7.07 -9.02 2.03
C LEU A 223 -5.81 -9.76 1.57
N MET A 224 -5.41 -9.60 0.31
CA MET A 224 -4.29 -10.35 -0.27
C MET A 224 -2.99 -10.12 0.49
N GLY A 225 -2.70 -8.89 0.93
CA GLY A 225 -1.53 -8.60 1.77
C GLY A 225 -1.56 -9.40 3.08
N ALA A 226 -2.68 -9.39 3.80
CA ALA A 226 -2.84 -10.14 5.05
C ALA A 226 -2.74 -11.67 4.82
N TYR A 227 -3.34 -12.17 3.75
CA TYR A 227 -3.28 -13.58 3.39
C TYR A 227 -1.84 -14.02 3.05
N GLY A 228 -1.12 -13.23 2.26
CA GLY A 228 0.29 -13.49 1.94
C GLY A 228 1.20 -13.44 3.17
N ALA A 229 0.94 -12.50 4.09
CA ALA A 229 1.63 -12.43 5.37
C ALA A 229 1.37 -13.68 6.22
N ALA A 230 0.12 -14.19 6.26
CA ALA A 230 -0.22 -15.42 6.96
C ALA A 230 0.48 -16.65 6.35
N LEU A 231 0.52 -16.76 5.02
CA LEU A 231 1.26 -17.82 4.32
C LEU A 231 2.77 -17.77 4.61
N TYR A 232 3.34 -16.56 4.69
CA TYR A 232 4.73 -16.37 5.06
C TYR A 232 4.98 -16.85 6.50
N GLY A 233 4.15 -16.40 7.46
CA GLY A 233 4.24 -16.80 8.86
C GLY A 233 4.13 -18.31 9.04
N LEU A 234 3.22 -18.96 8.32
CA LEU A 234 3.07 -20.41 8.31
C LEU A 234 4.35 -21.13 7.84
N ARG A 235 4.97 -20.65 6.76
CA ARG A 235 6.23 -21.21 6.25
C ARG A 235 7.38 -21.05 7.24
N GLN A 236 7.50 -19.89 7.87
CA GLN A 236 8.58 -19.60 8.82
C GLN A 236 8.42 -20.41 10.11
N SER A 237 7.20 -20.48 10.67
CA SER A 237 6.95 -21.29 11.87
C SER A 237 7.17 -22.80 11.61
N SER A 238 6.76 -23.29 10.43
CA SER A 238 7.02 -24.69 10.05
C SER A 238 8.51 -24.99 9.95
N LYS A 239 9.30 -24.10 9.32
CA LYS A 239 10.76 -24.24 9.23
C LYS A 239 11.46 -24.21 10.60
N ALA A 240 10.96 -23.34 11.49
CA ALA A 240 11.50 -23.18 12.84
C ALA A 240 10.94 -24.21 13.85
N HIS A 241 10.06 -25.12 13.42
CA HIS A 241 9.31 -26.03 14.31
C HIS A 241 8.62 -25.31 15.48
N ARG A 242 8.15 -24.06 15.22
CA ARG A 242 7.50 -23.23 16.23
C ARG A 242 6.02 -23.61 16.33
N THR A 243 5.57 -23.88 17.54
CA THR A 243 4.16 -24.22 17.84
C THR A 243 3.37 -23.11 18.51
N ALA A 244 4.06 -22.08 19.02
CA ALA A 244 3.43 -20.95 19.72
C ALA A 244 4.08 -19.63 19.33
N SER A 245 3.24 -18.62 19.15
CA SER A 245 3.64 -17.23 18.90
C SER A 245 4.14 -16.53 20.16
N GLY A 246 5.03 -15.54 20.00
CA GLY A 246 5.40 -14.59 21.03
C GLY A 246 4.41 -13.43 21.21
N MET A 247 3.31 -13.42 20.47
CA MET A 247 2.29 -12.38 20.56
C MET A 247 1.71 -12.26 21.97
N MET A 248 1.23 -11.08 22.32
CA MET A 248 0.53 -10.83 23.59
C MET A 248 -0.60 -11.84 23.84
N SER A 249 -0.66 -12.35 25.07
CA SER A 249 -1.77 -13.15 25.56
C SER A 249 -3.07 -12.34 25.62
N ARG A 250 -4.21 -13.01 25.78
CA ARG A 250 -5.50 -12.34 25.96
C ARG A 250 -5.46 -11.36 27.13
N GLN A 251 -4.89 -11.73 28.27
CA GLN A 251 -4.81 -10.87 29.45
C GLN A 251 -3.96 -9.61 29.19
N GLU A 252 -2.82 -9.77 28.52
CA GLU A 252 -1.98 -8.63 28.13
C GLU A 252 -2.69 -7.71 27.11
N LEU A 253 -3.47 -8.26 26.17
CA LEU A 253 -4.28 -7.48 25.25
C LEU A 253 -5.40 -6.71 25.96
N GLU A 254 -6.03 -7.30 26.99
CA GLU A 254 -7.04 -6.63 27.83
C GLU A 254 -6.43 -5.44 28.59
N ALA A 255 -5.20 -5.59 29.07
CA ALA A 255 -4.44 -4.55 29.80
C ALA A 255 -3.62 -3.62 28.88
N PHE A 256 -3.73 -3.77 27.55
CA PHE A 256 -2.91 -2.98 26.63
C PHE A 256 -3.25 -1.50 26.69
N GLU A 257 -2.24 -0.69 26.93
CA GLU A 257 -2.30 0.78 26.90
C GLU A 257 -1.18 1.32 26.01
N GLN A 258 -1.46 2.44 25.38
CA GLN A 258 -0.54 3.16 24.51
C GLN A 258 -0.57 4.65 24.84
N LYS A 259 0.61 5.24 25.01
CA LYS A 259 0.80 6.69 25.08
C LYS A 259 1.57 7.15 23.84
N VAL A 260 1.03 8.12 23.12
CA VAL A 260 1.64 8.69 21.92
C VAL A 260 2.08 10.11 22.21
N VAL A 261 3.35 10.42 21.93
CA VAL A 261 3.91 11.78 22.10
C VAL A 261 4.65 12.16 20.82
N SER A 262 4.40 13.37 20.35
CA SER A 262 5.15 13.93 19.23
C SER A 262 6.26 14.83 19.76
N VAL A 263 7.51 14.58 19.35
CA VAL A 263 8.69 15.31 19.83
C VAL A 263 9.60 15.70 18.65
N LYS A 264 10.28 16.82 18.79
CA LYS A 264 11.28 17.25 17.81
C LYS A 264 12.65 16.64 18.16
N CYS A 265 13.26 15.94 17.21
CA CYS A 265 14.59 15.36 17.39
C CYS A 265 15.66 16.45 17.51
N GLY A 266 16.46 16.41 18.57
CA GLY A 266 17.61 17.31 18.79
C GLY A 266 18.95 16.74 18.29
N GLY A 267 18.95 15.60 17.60
CA GLY A 267 20.19 14.86 17.27
C GLY A 267 21.02 15.44 16.13
N CYS A 268 20.44 16.23 15.24
CA CYS A 268 21.13 16.89 14.12
C CYS A 268 20.27 18.03 13.53
N GLY A 269 20.80 18.74 12.53
CA GLY A 269 20.11 19.85 11.87
C GLY A 269 18.82 19.52 11.11
N ASN A 270 18.49 18.24 10.90
CA ASN A 270 17.23 17.83 10.28
C ASN A 270 16.02 18.05 11.19
N HIS A 271 16.20 18.06 12.50
CA HIS A 271 15.13 18.26 13.47
C HIS A 271 13.85 17.46 13.18
N CYS A 272 13.99 16.16 12.87
CA CYS A 272 12.86 15.29 12.52
C CYS A 272 11.75 15.37 13.55
N GLN A 273 10.49 15.41 13.07
CA GLN A 273 9.33 15.26 13.92
C GLN A 273 9.14 13.76 14.21
N LEU A 274 9.34 13.37 15.46
CA LEU A 274 9.25 11.98 15.89
C LEU A 274 7.89 11.72 16.54
N THR A 275 7.34 10.55 16.26
CA THR A 275 6.21 10.00 17.02
C THR A 275 6.73 8.88 17.91
N VAL A 276 6.64 9.07 19.22
CA VAL A 276 7.08 8.10 20.24
C VAL A 276 5.84 7.42 20.81
N ASN A 277 5.71 6.15 20.52
CA ASN A 277 4.70 5.27 21.12
C ASN A 277 5.34 4.58 22.33
N THR A 278 4.74 4.71 23.50
CA THR A 278 5.15 4.01 24.71
C THR A 278 4.02 3.07 25.13
N PHE A 279 4.33 1.79 25.29
CA PHE A 279 3.39 0.74 25.68
C PHE A 279 3.43 0.51 27.19
N ALA A 280 2.39 -0.11 27.75
CA ALA A 280 2.24 -0.35 29.21
C ALA A 280 3.44 -1.12 29.82
N ASP A 281 4.08 -1.99 29.04
CA ASP A 281 5.26 -2.76 29.45
C ASP A 281 6.58 -1.96 29.37
N GLY A 282 6.52 -0.66 29.08
CA GLY A 282 7.67 0.24 29.00
C GLY A 282 8.41 0.23 27.66
N ARG A 283 8.06 -0.68 26.74
CA ARG A 283 8.64 -0.68 25.37
C ARG A 283 8.25 0.59 24.64
N LYS A 284 9.14 1.02 23.75
CA LYS A 284 8.93 2.20 22.89
C LYS A 284 9.09 1.85 21.43
N TYR A 285 8.22 2.43 20.60
CA TYR A 285 8.37 2.44 19.16
C TYR A 285 8.45 3.89 18.69
N ILE A 286 9.51 4.22 17.96
CA ILE A 286 9.76 5.58 17.44
C ILE A 286 9.66 5.55 15.93
N SER A 287 8.89 6.46 15.38
CA SER A 287 8.74 6.66 13.93
C SER A 287 8.94 8.14 13.55
N GLY A 288 9.04 8.41 12.24
CA GLY A 288 9.33 9.76 11.73
C GLY A 288 10.82 10.12 11.72
N ASN A 289 11.69 9.22 12.19
CA ASN A 289 13.14 9.37 12.13
C ASN A 289 13.67 9.14 10.71
N ARG A 290 14.66 9.93 10.33
CA ARG A 290 15.40 9.76 9.06
C ARG A 290 16.75 9.06 9.24
N CYS A 291 17.07 8.65 10.45
CA CYS A 291 18.26 7.87 10.80
C CYS A 291 18.01 7.12 12.10
N ASP A 292 18.87 6.17 12.43
CA ASP A 292 18.70 5.28 13.59
C ASP A 292 19.06 5.93 14.94
N LYS A 293 19.65 7.12 14.93
CA LYS A 293 20.11 7.82 16.13
C LYS A 293 19.02 7.98 17.21
N PRO A 294 17.76 8.36 16.90
CA PRO A 294 16.71 8.47 17.91
C PRO A 294 16.35 7.14 18.56
N VAL A 295 16.55 6.02 17.85
CA VAL A 295 16.23 4.67 18.32
C VAL A 295 17.40 4.03 19.06
N THR A 296 18.62 4.15 18.51
CA THR A 296 19.81 3.45 19.01
C THR A 296 20.66 4.29 19.95
N GLY A 297 20.46 5.61 19.99
CA GLY A 297 21.32 6.54 20.68
C GLY A 297 22.71 6.74 20.02
N LYS A 298 23.01 5.99 18.97
CA LYS A 298 24.31 6.01 18.27
C LYS A 298 24.18 6.79 16.96
N SER A 299 25.21 7.54 16.61
CA SER A 299 25.35 8.05 15.24
C SER A 299 25.54 6.89 14.29
N ALA A 300 24.99 6.98 13.08
CA ALA A 300 25.30 6.03 12.02
C ALA A 300 26.82 5.94 11.85
N ASP A 301 27.33 4.75 11.59
CA ASP A 301 28.71 4.60 11.16
C ASP A 301 28.87 5.30 9.82
N ASN A 302 29.67 6.39 9.83
CA ASN A 302 29.94 7.20 8.66
C ASN A 302 31.15 6.70 7.85
N SER A 303 31.68 5.52 8.15
CA SER A 303 32.86 4.95 7.47
C SER A 303 32.68 4.84 5.95
N LEU A 304 31.43 4.65 5.49
CA LEU A 304 31.07 4.59 4.06
C LEU A 304 30.52 5.91 3.51
N ASN A 305 30.52 6.98 4.31
CA ASN A 305 30.05 8.30 3.85
C ASN A 305 31.16 9.01 3.07
N LEU A 306 31.10 8.95 1.77
CA LEU A 306 32.03 9.59 0.87
C LEU A 306 31.76 11.10 0.65
N TYR A 307 30.85 11.72 1.38
CA TYR A 307 30.51 13.14 1.19
C TYR A 307 31.71 14.05 1.52
N ALA A 308 32.40 13.81 2.64
CA ALA A 308 33.58 14.55 3.01
C ALA A 308 34.68 14.40 1.95
N TYR A 309 34.95 13.18 1.51
CA TYR A 309 35.90 12.88 0.43
C TYR A 309 35.53 13.61 -0.88
N LYS A 310 34.25 13.63 -1.24
CA LYS A 310 33.73 14.37 -2.40
C LYS A 310 34.02 15.88 -2.26
N GLN A 311 33.80 16.45 -1.08
CA GLN A 311 34.08 17.86 -0.82
C GLN A 311 35.61 18.18 -0.92
N GLU A 312 36.45 17.34 -0.34
CA GLU A 312 37.90 17.45 -0.45
C GLU A 312 38.35 17.34 -1.90
N LEU A 313 37.81 16.39 -2.66
CA LEU A 313 38.11 16.23 -4.06
C LEU A 313 37.72 17.47 -4.87
N LEU A 314 36.51 18.00 -4.67
CA LEU A 314 36.04 19.23 -5.32
C LEU A 314 36.93 20.44 -4.97
N ALA A 315 37.32 20.57 -3.70
CA ALA A 315 38.22 21.66 -3.25
C ALA A 315 39.64 21.51 -3.78
N SER A 316 40.09 20.32 -4.16
CA SER A 316 41.42 20.08 -4.75
C SER A 316 41.52 20.58 -6.19
N TYR A 317 40.43 20.76 -6.90
CA TYR A 317 40.46 21.32 -8.25
C TYR A 317 40.75 22.79 -8.24
N LYS A 318 41.92 23.18 -8.79
CA LYS A 318 42.26 24.58 -8.96
C LYS A 318 41.54 25.17 -10.17
N PRO A 319 41.04 26.41 -10.06
CA PRO A 319 40.44 27.08 -11.20
C PRO A 319 41.46 27.22 -12.32
N VAL A 320 41.13 26.78 -13.51
CA VAL A 320 41.93 27.05 -14.70
C VAL A 320 41.49 28.43 -15.26
N PRO A 321 42.39 29.41 -15.41
CA PRO A 321 42.02 30.68 -15.99
C PRO A 321 41.37 30.48 -17.37
N GLY A 322 40.11 30.84 -17.48
CA GLY A 322 39.35 30.69 -18.72
C GLY A 322 38.88 32.02 -19.28
N LYS A 323 38.64 32.06 -20.57
CA LYS A 323 38.16 33.25 -21.28
C LYS A 323 36.66 33.56 -21.06
N ARG A 324 35.94 32.74 -20.29
CA ARG A 324 34.47 32.79 -20.17
C ARG A 324 33.94 33.37 -18.84
N GLY A 325 34.81 33.96 -18.01
CA GLY A 325 34.40 34.54 -16.74
C GLY A 325 34.24 33.51 -15.60
N SER A 326 33.90 34.00 -14.41
CA SER A 326 33.69 33.19 -13.20
C SER A 326 32.21 32.87 -13.04
N ILE A 327 31.90 31.64 -12.67
CA ILE A 327 30.55 31.23 -12.22
C ILE A 327 30.71 30.96 -10.72
N GLY A 328 29.93 31.67 -9.90
CA GLY A 328 29.77 31.36 -8.50
C GLY A 328 28.90 30.10 -8.33
N ILE A 329 29.32 29.21 -7.45
CA ILE A 329 28.57 28.01 -7.05
C ILE A 329 27.97 28.28 -5.67
#